data_d522010adf52dd553199d20360866796
#
_entry.id   d522010adf52dd553199d20360866796
#
_cell.length_a   1.000
_cell.length_b   1.000
_cell.length_c   1.000
_cell.angle_alpha   90.00
_cell.angle_beta   90.00
_cell.angle_gamma   90.00
#
_symmetry.space_group_name_H-M   'P 1'
#
loop_
_entity.id
_entity.type
_entity.pdbx_description
1 polymer ?
#
loop_
_entity_poly.entity_id
_entity_poly.type
_entity_poly.pdbx_seq_one_letter_code
_entity_poly.pdbx_strand_id
1 'polypeptide(L)'
;MRHQSFTRLFFCTCLVMSILSSCNYERDRESQLLHELDECIESRSQYHALREHRIDSIKNKLQNCITDSAYFEECGRLVEEYRSYDLDSQLYYTEERLRIASTPFEKQVSLLNYSEVMMRSGMYHESILYMDSALILPLDPVLDPYYSHLRRTLYGLMADFSISLKEKQHYTEITQQKRLLMMSVHPEGSFLHELVRADYLRVAELYDSALHVMDSYEAQHSIAGQDEEPIFAITRAQIYHKIGDKQQEKHYLIISALADLRNSIREYIALRELAILLYEEGNIDHAYRYMQCAMEDASEASERVRSIEMNTVFPVVEQAYLQQVHRRQYWMLTGIISSFILLIVLIIFFLYVTQKGKQLSILNERLENNNEELRESNRIKDAYVGRYMETTSLLIDRFDNYRKQLKSLAHKQQFKQLTDIVDSQRFTQEQLNAFYADFDEAFLELFPNFVNDVKSLLVPEADIHIKEGERQGRSIE
;
A
#
# COMPACT_ATOMS: atom_id res chain seq x y z
N MET A 1 -38.41 22.79 26.75
CA MET A 1 -37.15 22.05 26.97
C MET A 1 -36.66 21.23 25.78
N ARG A 2 -37.54 20.64 24.93
CA ARG A 2 -37.09 19.84 23.76
C ARG A 2 -36.44 20.66 22.61
N HIS A 3 -36.84 21.92 22.39
CA HIS A 3 -36.29 22.76 21.31
C HIS A 3 -34.85 23.25 21.57
N GLN A 4 -34.49 23.51 22.83
CA GLN A 4 -33.12 23.93 23.20
C GLN A 4 -32.07 22.79 23.12
N SER A 5 -32.53 21.53 23.28
CA SER A 5 -31.66 20.37 23.18
C SER A 5 -31.28 20.07 21.71
N PHE A 6 -32.22 20.30 20.78
CA PHE A 6 -32.03 20.06 19.34
C PHE A 6 -31.12 21.11 18.71
N THR A 7 -31.26 22.38 19.09
CA THR A 7 -30.35 23.46 18.64
C THR A 7 -28.93 23.28 19.15
N ARG A 8 -28.74 22.82 20.39
CA ARG A 8 -27.40 22.51 20.92
C ARG A 8 -26.75 21.31 20.20
N LEU A 9 -27.51 20.26 19.92
CA LEU A 9 -27.02 19.10 19.18
C LEU A 9 -26.63 19.47 17.75
N PHE A 10 -27.45 20.29 17.06
CA PHE A 10 -27.17 20.79 15.71
C PHE A 10 -25.93 21.70 15.68
N PHE A 11 -25.76 22.59 16.68
CA PHE A 11 -24.55 23.41 16.80
C PHE A 11 -23.28 22.56 17.06
N CYS A 12 -23.37 21.54 17.91
CA CYS A 12 -22.25 20.62 18.13
C CYS A 12 -21.91 19.81 16.86
N THR A 13 -22.90 19.34 16.10
CA THR A 13 -22.63 18.61 14.85
C THR A 13 -22.04 19.51 13.76
N CYS A 14 -22.50 20.76 13.64
CA CYS A 14 -21.91 21.74 12.72
C CYS A 14 -20.48 22.11 13.12
N LEU A 15 -20.21 22.25 14.42
CA LEU A 15 -18.86 22.53 14.95
C LEU A 15 -17.91 21.34 14.68
N VAL A 16 -18.37 20.11 14.90
CA VAL A 16 -17.58 18.91 14.59
C VAL A 16 -17.35 18.75 13.09
N MET A 17 -18.35 19.03 12.25
CA MET A 17 -18.17 19.02 10.79
C MET A 17 -17.22 20.11 10.30
N SER A 18 -17.26 21.32 10.88
CA SER A 18 -16.31 22.39 10.50
C SER A 18 -14.87 22.05 10.91
N ILE A 19 -14.65 21.44 12.08
CA ILE A 19 -13.34 20.97 12.54
C ILE A 19 -12.82 19.84 11.62
N LEU A 20 -13.66 18.87 11.27
CA LEU A 20 -13.28 17.78 10.36
C LEU A 20 -12.98 18.29 8.94
N SER A 21 -13.71 19.30 8.47
CA SER A 21 -13.45 19.92 7.15
C SER A 21 -12.16 20.73 7.14
N SER A 22 -11.84 21.43 8.25
CA SER A 22 -10.59 22.17 8.40
C SER A 22 -9.37 21.22 8.43
N CYS A 23 -9.44 20.13 9.19
CA CYS A 23 -8.37 19.12 9.24
C CYS A 23 -8.13 18.44 7.88
N ASN A 24 -9.18 18.21 7.08
CA ASN A 24 -9.01 17.67 5.74
C ASN A 24 -8.37 18.67 4.77
N TYR A 25 -8.75 19.94 4.83
CA TYR A 25 -8.19 20.98 3.98
C TYR A 25 -6.69 21.22 4.24
N GLU A 26 -6.30 21.25 5.51
CA GLU A 26 -4.89 21.41 5.90
C GLU A 26 -4.05 20.20 5.51
N ARG A 27 -4.59 19.00 5.66
CA ARG A 27 -3.92 17.76 5.25
C ARG A 27 -3.73 17.67 3.72
N ASP A 28 -4.72 18.12 2.96
CA ASP A 28 -4.63 18.19 1.50
C ASP A 28 -3.57 19.21 1.07
N ARG A 29 -3.49 20.37 1.73
CA ARG A 29 -2.48 21.39 1.49
C ARG A 29 -1.05 20.91 1.81
N GLU A 30 -0.87 20.24 2.94
CA GLU A 30 0.42 19.64 3.31
C GLU A 30 0.86 18.59 2.29
N SER A 31 -0.06 17.72 1.86
CA SER A 31 0.21 16.72 0.82
C SER A 31 0.62 17.34 -0.50
N GLN A 32 0.00 18.45 -0.89
CA GLN A 32 0.36 19.20 -2.10
C GLN A 32 1.76 19.81 -1.99
N LEU A 33 2.10 20.41 -0.85
CA LEU A 33 3.43 20.99 -0.63
C LEU A 33 4.54 19.94 -0.60
N LEU A 34 4.29 18.76 0.00
CA LEU A 34 5.24 17.65 -0.03
C LEU A 34 5.41 17.11 -1.46
N HIS A 35 4.34 17.06 -2.24
CA HIS A 35 4.43 16.66 -3.65
C HIS A 35 5.24 17.67 -4.47
N GLU A 36 4.99 18.98 -4.27
CA GLU A 36 5.77 20.04 -4.91
C GLU A 36 7.26 19.96 -4.55
N LEU A 37 7.55 19.64 -3.28
CA LEU A 37 8.93 19.45 -2.81
C LEU A 37 9.57 18.21 -3.46
N ASP A 38 8.84 17.12 -3.60
CA ASP A 38 9.31 15.91 -4.29
C ASP A 38 9.64 16.21 -5.76
N GLU A 39 8.77 16.94 -6.49
CA GLU A 39 9.02 17.35 -7.87
C GLU A 39 10.24 18.28 -7.97
N CYS A 40 10.39 19.20 -7.01
CA CYS A 40 11.52 20.11 -6.95
C CYS A 40 12.84 19.36 -6.72
N ILE A 41 12.87 18.34 -5.84
CA ILE A 41 14.04 17.48 -5.61
C ILE A 41 14.40 16.70 -6.88
N GLU A 42 13.41 16.15 -7.57
CA GLU A 42 13.64 15.41 -8.83
C GLU A 42 14.17 16.33 -9.95
N SER A 43 13.77 17.61 -9.93
CA SER A 43 14.17 18.62 -10.91
C SER A 43 15.40 19.43 -10.49
N ARG A 44 16.04 19.15 -9.33
CA ARG A 44 17.13 19.97 -8.75
C ARG A 44 18.30 20.21 -9.71
N SER A 45 18.60 19.25 -10.57
CA SER A 45 19.64 19.38 -11.59
C SER A 45 19.41 20.53 -12.56
N GLN A 46 18.15 20.91 -12.82
CA GLN A 46 17.83 22.03 -13.69
C GLN A 46 18.16 23.37 -13.00
N TYR A 47 17.89 23.50 -11.70
CA TYR A 47 18.24 24.68 -10.91
C TYR A 47 19.77 24.81 -10.79
N HIS A 48 20.48 23.69 -10.55
CA HIS A 48 21.93 23.68 -10.57
C HIS A 48 22.49 24.13 -11.92
N ALA A 49 21.95 23.66 -13.05
CA ALA A 49 22.35 24.07 -14.38
C ALA A 49 22.15 25.58 -14.62
N LEU A 50 21.06 26.16 -14.11
CA LEU A 50 20.83 27.60 -14.18
C LEU A 50 21.88 28.41 -13.41
N ARG A 51 22.29 27.91 -12.21
CA ARG A 51 23.34 28.56 -11.42
C ARG A 51 24.70 28.42 -12.10
N GLU A 52 25.06 27.24 -12.61
CA GLU A 52 26.30 27.04 -13.38
C GLU A 52 26.36 27.98 -14.61
N HIS A 53 25.25 28.18 -15.30
CA HIS A 53 25.21 29.10 -16.41
C HIS A 53 25.49 30.57 -15.99
N ARG A 54 25.00 31.01 -14.80
CA ARG A 54 25.35 32.33 -14.24
C ARG A 54 26.83 32.40 -13.90
N ILE A 55 27.38 31.35 -13.23
CA ILE A 55 28.80 31.24 -12.90
C ILE A 55 29.67 31.32 -14.16
N ASP A 56 29.33 30.55 -15.20
CA ASP A 56 30.08 30.56 -16.46
C ASP A 56 30.03 31.96 -17.15
N SER A 57 28.90 32.64 -17.07
CA SER A 57 28.79 34.01 -17.58
C SER A 57 29.78 34.96 -16.87
N ILE A 58 29.93 34.83 -15.53
CA ILE A 58 30.86 35.65 -14.75
C ILE A 58 32.31 35.26 -15.06
N LYS A 59 32.60 33.96 -15.15
CA LYS A 59 33.94 33.46 -15.54
C LYS A 59 34.38 33.98 -16.90
N ASN A 60 33.46 34.00 -17.86
CA ASN A 60 33.75 34.59 -19.19
C ASN A 60 34.06 36.08 -19.10
N LYS A 61 33.37 36.85 -18.23
CA LYS A 61 33.70 38.25 -17.99
C LYS A 61 35.04 38.40 -17.31
N LEU A 62 35.36 37.58 -16.31
CA LEU A 62 36.62 37.54 -15.58
C LEU A 62 37.83 37.38 -16.54
N GLN A 63 37.72 36.46 -17.51
CA GLN A 63 38.76 36.22 -18.51
C GLN A 63 39.05 37.43 -19.41
N ASN A 64 38.08 38.33 -19.57
CA ASN A 64 38.17 39.51 -20.41
C ASN A 64 38.45 40.79 -19.61
N CYS A 65 38.74 40.71 -18.28
CA CYS A 65 39.08 41.86 -17.46
C CYS A 65 40.44 42.41 -17.84
N ILE A 66 40.52 43.70 -18.08
CA ILE A 66 41.73 44.42 -18.47
C ILE A 66 42.39 45.06 -17.25
N THR A 67 41.66 45.34 -16.19
CA THR A 67 42.14 46.04 -14.99
C THR A 67 42.02 45.11 -13.75
N ASP A 68 42.95 45.27 -12.81
CA ASP A 68 42.91 44.53 -11.54
C ASP A 68 41.65 44.84 -10.73
N SER A 69 41.12 46.06 -10.79
CA SER A 69 39.90 46.45 -10.14
C SER A 69 38.68 45.71 -10.72
N ALA A 70 38.56 45.60 -12.05
CA ALA A 70 37.49 44.83 -12.69
C ALA A 70 37.60 43.36 -12.38
N TYR A 71 38.80 42.80 -12.36
CA TYR A 71 39.09 41.43 -11.99
C TYR A 71 38.70 41.17 -10.51
N PHE A 72 39.03 42.12 -9.60
CA PHE A 72 38.63 42.03 -8.18
C PHE A 72 37.13 41.98 -8.00
N GLU A 73 36.37 42.77 -8.74
CA GLU A 73 34.90 42.79 -8.66
C GLU A 73 34.26 41.49 -9.20
N GLU A 74 34.75 40.98 -10.36
CA GLU A 74 34.23 39.71 -10.91
C GLU A 74 34.60 38.51 -10.02
N CYS A 75 35.79 38.49 -9.39
CA CYS A 75 36.11 37.53 -8.34
C CYS A 75 35.13 37.62 -7.18
N GLY A 76 34.77 38.84 -6.76
CA GLY A 76 33.76 39.06 -5.71
C GLY A 76 32.38 38.47 -6.07
N ARG A 77 31.94 38.63 -7.32
CA ARG A 77 30.70 38.02 -7.80
C ARG A 77 30.76 36.52 -7.82
N LEU A 78 31.92 35.91 -8.15
CA LEU A 78 32.11 34.45 -8.07
C LEU A 78 32.11 33.95 -6.63
N VAL A 79 32.71 34.72 -5.70
CA VAL A 79 32.61 34.37 -4.25
C VAL A 79 31.15 34.31 -3.78
N GLU A 80 30.30 35.26 -4.24
CA GLU A 80 28.89 35.27 -3.93
C GLU A 80 28.11 34.11 -4.61
N GLU A 81 28.37 33.86 -5.90
CA GLU A 81 27.70 32.75 -6.62
C GLU A 81 28.13 31.39 -6.09
N TYR A 82 29.33 31.22 -5.56
CA TYR A 82 29.76 29.97 -4.94
C TYR A 82 29.39 29.85 -3.46
N ARG A 83 28.90 30.92 -2.83
CA ARG A 83 28.37 30.87 -1.47
C ARG A 83 27.24 29.85 -1.38
N SER A 84 27.30 28.93 -0.41
CA SER A 84 26.31 27.88 -0.22
C SER A 84 26.05 26.95 -1.43
N TYR A 85 27.03 26.91 -2.36
CA TYR A 85 26.94 26.10 -3.57
C TYR A 85 28.18 25.19 -3.75
N ASP A 86 29.40 25.76 -3.67
CA ASP A 86 30.66 25.01 -3.73
C ASP A 86 31.73 25.76 -2.93
N LEU A 87 32.06 25.21 -1.76
CA LEU A 87 32.97 25.84 -0.81
C LEU A 87 34.41 25.91 -1.33
N ASP A 88 34.86 24.89 -2.07
CA ASP A 88 36.26 24.85 -2.59
C ASP A 88 36.44 25.93 -3.67
N SER A 89 35.48 26.11 -4.56
CA SER A 89 35.51 27.20 -5.54
C SER A 89 35.35 28.58 -4.87
N GLN A 90 34.51 28.71 -3.84
CA GLN A 90 34.42 29.93 -3.06
C GLN A 90 35.75 30.29 -2.43
N LEU A 91 36.47 29.33 -1.86
CA LEU A 91 37.83 29.52 -1.31
C LEU A 91 38.80 30.00 -2.37
N TYR A 92 38.86 29.31 -3.54
CA TYR A 92 39.73 29.67 -4.64
C TYR A 92 39.56 31.13 -5.08
N TYR A 93 38.33 31.58 -5.33
CA TYR A 93 38.09 32.97 -5.75
C TYR A 93 38.28 33.96 -4.61
N THR A 94 38.12 33.58 -3.36
CA THR A 94 38.44 34.38 -2.18
C THR A 94 39.95 34.60 -2.08
N GLU A 95 40.75 33.57 -2.30
CA GLU A 95 42.25 33.65 -2.32
C GLU A 95 42.74 34.55 -3.46
N GLU A 96 42.16 34.36 -4.69
CA GLU A 96 42.49 35.20 -5.81
C GLU A 96 42.15 36.68 -5.53
N ARG A 97 40.98 36.94 -4.93
CA ARG A 97 40.53 38.26 -4.54
C ARG A 97 41.48 38.92 -3.54
N LEU A 98 41.89 38.16 -2.53
CA LEU A 98 42.86 38.64 -1.52
C LEU A 98 44.24 38.92 -2.13
N ARG A 99 44.70 38.11 -3.08
CA ARG A 99 46.01 38.20 -3.73
C ARG A 99 46.14 39.52 -4.52
N ILE A 100 45.06 39.99 -5.16
CA ILE A 100 45.07 41.20 -6.01
C ILE A 100 44.59 42.46 -5.28
N ALA A 101 44.10 42.33 -4.04
CA ALA A 101 43.61 43.45 -3.25
C ALA A 101 44.69 44.49 -3.03
N SER A 102 44.45 45.72 -3.52
CA SER A 102 45.40 46.83 -3.51
C SER A 102 45.01 47.90 -2.48
N THR A 103 43.74 48.08 -2.22
CA THR A 103 43.23 49.08 -1.26
C THR A 103 42.94 48.48 0.12
N PRO A 104 42.88 49.31 1.18
CA PRO A 104 42.48 48.82 2.51
C PRO A 104 41.07 48.18 2.49
N PHE A 105 40.13 48.76 1.80
CA PHE A 105 38.78 48.25 1.62
C PHE A 105 38.78 46.84 0.98
N GLU A 106 39.49 46.70 -0.16
CA GLU A 106 39.62 45.43 -0.86
C GLU A 106 40.25 44.34 0.00
N LYS A 107 41.24 44.67 0.80
CA LYS A 107 41.87 43.75 1.76
C LYS A 107 40.90 43.35 2.87
N GLN A 108 40.19 44.32 3.43
CA GLN A 108 39.19 44.05 4.51
C GLN A 108 38.09 43.14 4.02
N VAL A 109 37.44 43.43 2.89
CA VAL A 109 36.33 42.61 2.35
C VAL A 109 36.84 41.20 2.00
N SER A 110 38.04 41.06 1.42
CA SER A 110 38.62 39.74 1.10
C SER A 110 38.91 38.91 2.35
N LEU A 111 39.45 39.54 3.42
CA LEU A 111 39.69 38.87 4.69
C LEU A 111 38.40 38.42 5.36
N LEU A 112 37.34 39.22 5.27
CA LEU A 112 36.01 38.84 5.75
C LEU A 112 35.39 37.68 4.94
N ASN A 113 35.54 37.66 3.61
CA ASN A 113 35.17 36.52 2.78
C ASN A 113 35.94 35.26 3.19
N TYR A 114 37.26 35.39 3.43
CA TYR A 114 38.11 34.30 3.87
C TYR A 114 37.66 33.75 5.22
N SER A 115 37.32 34.65 6.16
CA SER A 115 36.76 34.28 7.45
C SER A 115 35.45 33.51 7.32
N GLU A 116 34.58 33.91 6.39
CA GLU A 116 33.32 33.20 6.12
C GLU A 116 33.59 31.78 5.62
N VAL A 117 34.47 31.57 4.67
CA VAL A 117 34.85 30.26 4.16
C VAL A 117 35.43 29.39 5.27
N MET A 118 36.34 29.93 6.12
CA MET A 118 36.91 29.20 7.25
C MET A 118 35.82 28.78 8.26
N MET A 119 34.88 29.68 8.57
CA MET A 119 33.77 29.43 9.46
C MET A 119 32.89 28.24 8.94
N ARG A 120 32.57 28.25 7.65
CA ARG A 120 31.76 27.20 7.00
C ARG A 120 32.50 25.87 6.87
N SER A 121 33.85 25.92 6.81
CA SER A 121 34.71 24.75 6.88
C SER A 121 34.83 24.16 8.29
N GLY A 122 34.27 24.83 9.34
CA GLY A 122 34.43 24.43 10.74
C GLY A 122 35.77 24.88 11.38
N MET A 123 36.54 25.68 10.67
CA MET A 123 37.81 26.21 11.11
C MET A 123 37.59 27.55 11.85
N TYR A 124 36.95 27.46 13.02
CA TYR A 124 36.47 28.64 13.77
C TYR A 124 37.61 29.54 14.27
N HIS A 125 38.74 28.95 14.65
CA HIS A 125 39.90 29.69 15.09
C HIS A 125 40.51 30.54 13.96
N GLU A 126 40.67 29.94 12.79
CA GLU A 126 41.15 30.61 11.59
C GLU A 126 40.21 31.71 11.14
N SER A 127 38.89 31.46 11.23
CA SER A 127 37.86 32.46 10.95
C SER A 127 38.04 33.70 11.84
N ILE A 128 38.30 33.53 13.15
CA ILE A 128 38.58 34.64 14.07
C ILE A 128 39.85 35.39 13.66
N LEU A 129 40.91 34.66 13.34
CA LEU A 129 42.18 35.30 12.93
C LEU A 129 42.01 36.19 11.68
N TYR A 130 41.27 35.74 10.69
CA TYR A 130 40.97 36.53 9.49
C TYR A 130 40.08 37.75 9.79
N MET A 131 39.09 37.62 10.67
CA MET A 131 38.29 38.77 11.15
C MET A 131 39.14 39.80 11.88
N ASP A 132 40.02 39.35 12.79
CA ASP A 132 40.90 40.25 13.54
C ASP A 132 41.92 40.90 12.62
N SER A 133 42.42 40.19 11.58
CA SER A 133 43.27 40.77 10.53
C SER A 133 42.58 41.85 9.74
N ALA A 134 41.29 41.75 9.48
CA ALA A 134 40.51 42.81 8.83
C ALA A 134 40.38 44.09 9.67
N LEU A 135 40.58 43.97 10.98
CA LEU A 135 40.48 45.10 11.95
C LEU A 135 41.82 45.74 12.30
N ILE A 136 42.95 45.31 11.68
CA ILE A 136 44.26 45.95 11.90
C ILE A 136 44.22 47.44 11.56
N LEU A 137 43.40 47.78 10.55
CA LEU A 137 42.98 49.14 10.23
C LEU A 137 41.53 49.34 10.65
N PRO A 138 41.11 50.57 10.94
CA PRO A 138 39.68 50.83 11.19
C PRO A 138 38.84 50.24 10.05
N LEU A 139 37.81 49.47 10.42
CA LEU A 139 36.90 48.84 9.45
C LEU A 139 36.18 49.93 8.66
N ASP A 140 36.06 49.73 7.36
CA ASP A 140 35.25 50.57 6.52
C ASP A 140 33.77 50.45 6.97
N PRO A 141 33.07 51.57 7.25
CA PRO A 141 31.69 51.52 7.73
C PRO A 141 30.71 50.76 6.85
N VAL A 142 30.99 50.65 5.54
CA VAL A 142 30.19 49.85 4.60
C VAL A 142 30.26 48.32 4.94
N LEU A 143 31.34 47.88 5.57
CA LEU A 143 31.56 46.48 5.96
C LEU A 143 31.01 46.11 7.35
N ASP A 144 30.63 47.09 8.16
CA ASP A 144 30.10 46.89 9.52
C ASP A 144 28.94 45.89 9.58
N PRO A 145 27.93 45.94 8.70
CA PRO A 145 26.83 44.97 8.67
C PRO A 145 27.34 43.53 8.40
N TYR A 146 28.19 43.36 7.41
CA TYR A 146 28.75 42.07 7.02
C TYR A 146 29.63 41.47 8.16
N TYR A 147 30.52 42.28 8.71
CA TYR A 147 31.34 41.87 9.84
C TYR A 147 30.49 41.46 11.07
N SER A 148 29.46 42.23 11.38
CA SER A 148 28.54 41.93 12.49
C SER A 148 27.77 40.65 12.23
N HIS A 149 27.34 40.41 11.01
CA HIS A 149 26.70 39.15 10.60
C HIS A 149 27.63 37.96 10.77
N LEU A 150 28.85 38.03 10.28
CA LEU A 150 29.84 36.95 10.40
C LEU A 150 30.13 36.61 11.87
N ARG A 151 30.34 37.63 12.73
CA ARG A 151 30.59 37.42 14.16
C ARG A 151 29.41 36.75 14.85
N ARG A 152 28.18 37.19 14.57
CA ARG A 152 27.01 36.56 15.11
C ARG A 152 26.92 35.09 14.69
N THR A 153 27.12 34.80 13.41
CA THR A 153 27.02 33.45 12.84
C THR A 153 28.10 32.53 13.41
N LEU A 154 29.34 33.02 13.50
CA LEU A 154 30.45 32.26 14.07
C LEU A 154 30.18 31.83 15.51
N TYR A 155 29.83 32.78 16.38
CA TYR A 155 29.53 32.43 17.79
C TYR A 155 28.26 31.59 17.92
N GLY A 156 27.30 31.72 17.02
CA GLY A 156 26.17 30.80 16.92
C GLY A 156 26.59 29.38 16.63
N LEU A 157 27.41 29.16 15.59
CA LEU A 157 27.97 27.86 15.27
C LEU A 157 28.83 27.29 16.42
N MET A 158 29.66 28.13 17.05
CA MET A 158 30.42 27.69 18.24
C MET A 158 29.51 27.26 19.39
N ALA A 159 28.36 27.91 19.60
CA ALA A 159 27.38 27.48 20.60
C ALA A 159 26.72 26.13 20.21
N ASP A 160 26.36 25.95 18.93
CA ASP A 160 25.69 24.74 18.44
C ASP A 160 26.60 23.51 18.49
N PHE A 161 27.90 23.69 18.20
CA PHE A 161 28.91 22.61 18.22
C PHE A 161 29.64 22.48 19.58
N SER A 162 29.30 23.26 20.58
CA SER A 162 29.89 23.12 21.92
C SER A 162 29.42 21.84 22.60
N ILE A 163 30.36 21.02 23.04
CA ILE A 163 30.10 19.79 23.81
C ILE A 163 29.74 20.14 25.27
N SER A 164 30.39 21.17 25.83
CA SER A 164 30.18 21.62 27.20
C SER A 164 28.99 22.56 27.29
N LEU A 165 28.05 22.29 28.21
CA LEU A 165 26.91 23.18 28.48
C LEU A 165 27.37 24.59 28.88
N LYS A 166 28.48 24.72 29.62
CA LYS A 166 29.05 26.00 30.02
C LYS A 166 29.52 26.81 28.82
N GLU A 167 30.21 26.18 27.86
CA GLU A 167 30.65 26.84 26.64
C GLU A 167 29.47 27.20 25.74
N LYS A 168 28.51 26.30 25.61
CA LYS A 168 27.28 26.59 24.89
C LYS A 168 26.55 27.82 25.42
N GLN A 169 26.40 27.93 26.72
CA GLN A 169 25.79 29.10 27.35
C GLN A 169 26.62 30.38 27.10
N HIS A 170 27.95 30.29 27.28
CA HIS A 170 28.85 31.41 27.04
C HIS A 170 28.74 31.94 25.58
N TYR A 171 28.81 31.07 24.59
CA TYR A 171 28.71 31.46 23.18
C TYR A 171 27.29 31.93 22.84
N THR A 172 26.25 31.37 23.45
CA THR A 172 24.88 31.84 23.28
C THR A 172 24.72 33.28 23.78
N GLU A 173 25.29 33.59 24.95
CA GLU A 173 25.29 34.97 25.49
C GLU A 173 26.02 35.94 24.58
N ILE A 174 27.20 35.57 24.07
CA ILE A 174 27.93 36.39 23.07
C ILE A 174 27.07 36.59 21.82
N THR A 175 26.44 35.53 21.31
CA THR A 175 25.59 35.61 20.12
C THR A 175 24.41 36.56 20.36
N GLN A 176 23.80 36.53 21.52
CA GLN A 176 22.71 37.48 21.90
C GLN A 176 23.21 38.95 21.91
N GLN A 177 24.39 39.22 22.48
CA GLN A 177 24.99 40.54 22.38
C GLN A 177 25.25 40.99 20.96
N LYS A 178 25.67 40.06 20.07
CA LYS A 178 25.88 40.38 18.64
C LYS A 178 24.56 40.62 17.88
N ARG A 179 23.47 39.95 18.27
CA ARG A 179 22.13 40.28 17.75
C ARG A 179 21.71 41.71 18.10
N LEU A 180 21.91 42.12 19.33
CA LEU A 180 21.62 43.51 19.75
C LEU A 180 22.44 44.52 18.94
N LEU A 181 23.73 44.25 18.72
CA LEU A 181 24.58 45.08 17.90
C LEU A 181 24.08 45.14 16.46
N MET A 182 23.72 44.00 15.84
CA MET A 182 23.17 43.96 14.50
C MET A 182 21.89 44.82 14.36
N MET A 183 20.97 44.73 15.33
CA MET A 183 19.77 45.56 15.34
C MET A 183 20.12 47.05 15.37
N SER A 184 21.21 47.45 16.09
CA SER A 184 21.62 48.86 16.12
C SER A 184 22.27 49.38 14.80
N VAL A 185 22.78 48.46 13.99
CA VAL A 185 23.45 48.81 12.69
C VAL A 185 22.46 48.85 11.52
N HIS A 186 21.38 48.04 11.61
CA HIS A 186 20.36 48.00 10.56
C HIS A 186 19.20 48.95 10.87
N PRO A 187 18.63 49.65 9.88
CA PRO A 187 17.45 50.50 10.09
C PRO A 187 16.28 49.71 10.65
N GLU A 188 15.58 50.28 11.62
CA GLU A 188 14.34 49.73 12.16
C GLU A 188 13.31 49.52 11.03
N GLY A 189 12.62 48.36 11.04
CA GLY A 189 11.69 47.99 9.96
C GLY A 189 12.35 47.38 8.69
N SER A 190 13.70 47.38 8.61
CA SER A 190 14.37 46.63 7.53
C SER A 190 14.30 45.10 7.73
N PHE A 191 14.40 44.34 6.65
CA PHE A 191 14.35 42.88 6.71
C PHE A 191 15.32 42.28 7.77
N LEU A 192 16.59 42.66 7.68
CA LEU A 192 17.62 42.13 8.59
C LEU A 192 17.39 42.56 10.04
N HIS A 193 16.91 43.80 10.28
CA HIS A 193 16.58 44.25 11.62
C HIS A 193 15.49 43.38 12.25
N GLU A 194 14.35 43.21 11.54
CA GLU A 194 13.20 42.47 12.06
C GLU A 194 13.49 40.97 12.17
N LEU A 195 14.22 40.38 11.22
CA LEU A 195 14.65 38.98 11.27
C LEU A 195 15.53 38.70 12.50
N VAL A 196 16.54 39.57 12.73
CA VAL A 196 17.44 39.42 13.91
C VAL A 196 16.70 39.68 15.21
N ARG A 197 15.74 40.61 15.22
CA ARG A 197 14.86 40.86 16.35
C ARG A 197 13.99 39.64 16.68
N ALA A 198 13.40 39.00 15.69
CA ALA A 198 12.63 37.78 15.89
C ALA A 198 13.51 36.65 16.44
N ASP A 199 14.72 36.47 15.88
CA ASP A 199 15.67 35.47 16.38
C ASP A 199 16.18 35.78 17.81
N TYR A 200 16.40 37.05 18.15
CA TYR A 200 16.73 37.47 19.50
C TYR A 200 15.61 37.10 20.49
N LEU A 201 14.35 37.42 20.14
CA LEU A 201 13.18 37.11 20.95
C LEU A 201 12.98 35.58 21.11
N ARG A 202 13.21 34.81 20.03
CA ARG A 202 13.16 33.35 20.03
C ARG A 202 14.14 32.75 21.06
N VAL A 203 15.39 33.24 21.09
CA VAL A 203 16.41 32.75 22.02
C VAL A 203 16.12 33.22 23.45
N ALA A 204 15.44 34.36 23.61
CA ALA A 204 14.93 34.85 24.88
C ALA A 204 13.64 34.16 25.36
N GLU A 205 13.17 33.14 24.62
CA GLU A 205 11.96 32.36 24.90
C GLU A 205 10.64 33.18 24.85
N LEU A 206 10.69 34.33 24.16
CA LEU A 206 9.54 35.22 23.93
C LEU A 206 8.87 34.93 22.57
N TYR A 207 8.36 33.72 22.43
CA TYR A 207 7.93 33.16 21.12
C TYR A 207 6.77 33.96 20.51
N ASP A 208 5.75 34.32 21.27
CA ASP A 208 4.61 35.10 20.78
C ASP A 208 5.06 36.47 20.24
N SER A 209 6.00 37.12 20.92
CA SER A 209 6.58 38.37 20.44
C SER A 209 7.41 38.20 19.20
N ALA A 210 8.14 37.08 19.07
CA ALA A 210 8.92 36.74 17.87
C ALA A 210 8.00 36.52 16.68
N LEU A 211 6.92 35.76 16.82
CA LEU A 211 5.92 35.57 15.76
C LEU A 211 5.25 36.88 15.38
N HIS A 212 4.87 37.71 16.37
CA HIS A 212 4.26 39.02 16.09
C HIS A 212 5.16 39.93 15.23
N VAL A 213 6.47 39.93 15.49
CA VAL A 213 7.44 40.68 14.66
C VAL A 213 7.42 40.16 13.22
N MET A 214 7.46 38.84 13.03
CA MET A 214 7.46 38.23 11.71
C MET A 214 6.14 38.45 10.95
N ASP A 215 5.00 38.31 11.65
CA ASP A 215 3.66 38.55 11.07
C ASP A 215 3.50 40.02 10.65
N SER A 216 3.99 40.96 11.49
CA SER A 216 3.93 42.39 11.19
C SER A 216 4.78 42.76 9.99
N TYR A 217 5.94 42.12 9.82
CA TYR A 217 6.81 42.36 8.66
C TYR A 217 6.17 41.79 7.38
N GLU A 218 5.70 40.55 7.40
CA GLU A 218 5.07 39.88 6.26
C GLU A 218 3.78 40.59 5.80
N ALA A 219 3.00 41.19 6.73
CA ALA A 219 1.81 41.97 6.41
C ALA A 219 2.13 43.24 5.61
N GLN A 220 3.37 43.76 5.73
CA GLN A 220 3.81 44.99 5.06
C GLN A 220 4.66 44.71 3.81
N HIS A 221 5.25 43.54 3.69
CA HIS A 221 6.19 43.17 2.63
C HIS A 221 5.85 41.77 2.07
N SER A 222 5.89 41.67 0.74
CA SER A 222 5.76 40.36 0.08
C SER A 222 7.10 39.60 0.22
N ILE A 223 7.12 38.51 0.95
CA ILE A 223 8.32 37.67 1.11
C ILE A 223 8.35 36.52 0.10
N ALA A 224 7.17 35.99 -0.29
CA ALA A 224 7.07 34.86 -1.19
C ALA A 224 7.78 35.12 -2.53
N GLY A 225 8.69 34.21 -2.91
CA GLY A 225 9.49 34.30 -4.14
C GLY A 225 10.65 35.32 -4.11
N GLN A 226 10.97 35.87 -2.93
CA GLN A 226 12.13 36.76 -2.74
C GLN A 226 13.35 35.91 -2.25
N ASP A 227 14.55 36.46 -2.41
CA ASP A 227 15.79 35.85 -1.95
C ASP A 227 15.83 35.67 -0.45
N GLU A 228 15.05 36.42 0.31
CA GLU A 228 14.89 36.39 1.76
C GLU A 228 13.95 35.28 2.24
N GLU A 229 13.13 34.68 1.36
CA GLU A 229 12.13 33.68 1.74
C GLU A 229 12.71 32.48 2.52
N PRO A 230 13.85 31.87 2.11
CA PRO A 230 14.39 30.72 2.80
C PRO A 230 14.71 31.00 4.27
N ILE A 231 15.42 32.12 4.53
CA ILE A 231 15.86 32.47 5.90
C ILE A 231 14.70 32.97 6.77
N PHE A 232 13.70 33.62 6.16
CA PHE A 232 12.49 34.02 6.87
C PHE A 232 11.67 32.80 7.28
N ALA A 233 11.45 31.85 6.38
CA ALA A 233 10.69 30.64 6.62
C ALA A 233 11.38 29.73 7.65
N ILE A 234 12.71 29.51 7.56
CA ILE A 234 13.43 28.67 8.53
C ILE A 234 13.41 29.29 9.92
N THR A 235 13.54 30.61 10.04
CA THR A 235 13.45 31.31 11.34
C THR A 235 12.08 31.10 11.97
N ARG A 236 11.01 31.18 11.18
CA ARG A 236 9.64 30.95 11.62
C ARG A 236 9.43 29.50 12.03
N ALA A 237 9.93 28.55 11.27
CA ALA A 237 9.90 27.12 11.61
C ALA A 237 10.58 26.85 12.96
N GLN A 238 11.74 27.46 13.19
CA GLN A 238 12.46 27.32 14.46
C GLN A 238 11.71 27.92 15.65
N ILE A 239 10.91 28.96 15.47
CA ILE A 239 10.03 29.47 16.52
C ILE A 239 8.92 28.45 16.82
N TYR A 240 8.24 27.91 15.79
CA TYR A 240 7.19 26.90 15.96
C TYR A 240 7.72 25.60 16.55
N HIS A 241 8.94 25.19 16.20
CA HIS A 241 9.64 24.09 16.86
C HIS A 241 9.72 24.28 18.38
N LYS A 242 10.06 25.48 18.84
CA LYS A 242 10.16 25.80 20.28
C LYS A 242 8.79 25.86 20.97
N ILE A 243 7.76 26.28 20.26
CA ILE A 243 6.36 26.25 20.73
C ILE A 243 5.82 24.81 20.78
N GLY A 244 6.34 23.90 19.95
CA GLY A 244 5.87 22.53 19.81
C GLY A 244 4.73 22.37 18.79
N ASP A 245 4.49 23.38 17.95
CA ASP A 245 3.52 23.31 16.85
C ASP A 245 4.17 22.63 15.61
N LYS A 246 4.16 21.30 15.62
CA LYS A 246 4.76 20.50 14.56
C LYS A 246 4.16 20.74 13.17
N GLN A 247 2.90 21.15 13.11
CA GLN A 247 2.22 21.39 11.83
C GLN A 247 2.73 22.67 11.18
N GLN A 248 2.80 23.77 11.92
CA GLN A 248 3.36 25.03 11.42
C GLN A 248 4.87 24.90 11.19
N GLU A 249 5.60 24.23 12.06
CA GLU A 249 7.01 23.92 11.86
C GLU A 249 7.22 23.23 10.50
N LYS A 250 6.50 22.15 10.22
CA LYS A 250 6.57 21.42 8.96
C LYS A 250 6.25 22.32 7.76
N HIS A 251 5.18 23.09 7.86
CA HIS A 251 4.78 24.00 6.78
C HIS A 251 5.91 24.96 6.38
N TYR A 252 6.52 25.63 7.36
CA TYR A 252 7.59 26.59 7.06
C TYR A 252 8.92 25.93 6.71
N LEU A 253 9.20 24.71 7.20
CA LEU A 253 10.35 23.91 6.74
C LEU A 253 10.21 23.55 5.25
N ILE A 254 9.01 23.18 4.79
CA ILE A 254 8.77 22.89 3.36
C ILE A 254 8.96 24.13 2.50
N ILE A 255 8.43 25.28 2.91
CA ILE A 255 8.60 26.55 2.18
C ILE A 255 10.09 26.91 2.07
N SER A 256 10.83 26.84 3.18
CA SER A 256 12.27 27.13 3.17
C SER A 256 13.04 26.15 2.28
N ALA A 257 12.74 24.84 2.35
CA ALA A 257 13.40 23.84 1.54
C ALA A 257 13.10 23.99 0.04
N LEU A 258 11.87 24.34 -0.34
CA LEU A 258 11.51 24.67 -1.73
C LEU A 258 12.30 25.87 -2.25
N ALA A 259 12.40 26.93 -1.45
CA ALA A 259 13.13 28.13 -1.82
C ALA A 259 14.65 27.86 -1.93
N ASP A 260 15.23 27.08 -1.00
CA ASP A 260 16.63 26.64 -1.06
C ASP A 260 16.94 25.87 -2.35
N LEU A 261 16.10 24.88 -2.69
CA LEU A 261 16.26 24.06 -3.90
C LEU A 261 16.17 24.90 -5.18
N ARG A 262 15.18 25.79 -5.29
CA ARG A 262 15.00 26.66 -6.45
C ARG A 262 16.16 27.64 -6.66
N ASN A 263 16.77 28.07 -5.55
CA ASN A 263 17.95 28.96 -5.57
C ASN A 263 19.28 28.19 -5.63
N SER A 264 19.23 26.85 -5.71
CA SER A 264 20.41 25.99 -5.67
C SER A 264 21.29 26.23 -4.45
N ILE A 265 20.69 26.45 -3.28
CA ILE A 265 21.38 26.59 -2.01
C ILE A 265 21.59 25.17 -1.46
N ARG A 266 22.82 24.68 -1.40
CA ARG A 266 23.16 23.29 -1.03
C ARG A 266 23.39 23.08 0.46
N GLU A 267 23.18 24.06 1.31
CA GLU A 267 23.28 23.92 2.77
C GLU A 267 22.13 23.08 3.38
N TYR A 268 20.94 23.16 2.80
CA TYR A 268 19.72 22.38 3.10
C TYR A 268 19.42 22.20 4.59
N ILE A 269 19.51 23.28 5.38
CA ILE A 269 19.17 23.25 6.81
C ILE A 269 17.70 22.83 6.98
N ALA A 270 16.82 23.48 6.21
CA ALA A 270 15.39 23.22 6.29
C ALA A 270 15.02 21.80 5.83
N LEU A 271 15.62 21.31 4.76
CA LEU A 271 15.35 19.97 4.25
C LEU A 271 15.79 18.89 5.25
N ARG A 272 16.94 19.08 5.92
CA ARG A 272 17.43 18.20 6.98
C ARG A 272 16.49 18.21 8.20
N GLU A 273 16.11 19.37 8.69
CA GLU A 273 15.19 19.50 9.85
C GLU A 273 13.81 18.90 9.51
N LEU A 274 13.32 19.12 8.29
CA LEU A 274 12.10 18.48 7.79
C LEU A 274 12.22 16.95 7.76
N ALA A 275 13.34 16.41 7.29
CA ALA A 275 13.58 14.98 7.25
C ALA A 275 13.56 14.37 8.67
N ILE A 276 14.16 15.04 9.66
CA ILE A 276 14.13 14.63 11.06
C ILE A 276 12.68 14.63 11.59
N LEU A 277 11.93 15.70 11.34
CA LEU A 277 10.55 15.82 11.79
C LEU A 277 9.66 14.72 11.18
N LEU A 278 9.82 14.45 9.88
CA LEU A 278 9.09 13.38 9.18
C LEU A 278 9.47 11.99 9.70
N TYR A 279 10.73 11.78 10.06
CA TYR A 279 11.18 10.55 10.70
C TYR A 279 10.49 10.35 12.06
N GLU A 280 10.40 11.39 12.89
CA GLU A 280 9.69 11.35 14.19
C GLU A 280 8.19 11.07 14.01
N GLU A 281 7.57 11.56 12.95
CA GLU A 281 6.18 11.29 12.60
C GLU A 281 5.95 9.90 11.99
N GLY A 282 7.02 9.14 11.70
CA GLY A 282 6.95 7.81 11.09
C GLY A 282 6.81 7.82 9.56
N ASN A 283 6.95 8.98 8.91
CA ASN A 283 7.00 9.10 7.45
C ASN A 283 8.43 8.84 6.94
N ILE A 284 8.84 7.57 7.07
CA ILE A 284 10.22 7.15 6.82
C ILE A 284 10.64 7.29 5.35
N ASP A 285 9.71 7.13 4.42
CA ASP A 285 10.01 7.20 2.98
C ASP A 285 10.45 8.62 2.58
N HIS A 286 9.71 9.68 2.97
CA HIS A 286 10.11 11.07 2.72
C HIS A 286 11.32 11.47 3.56
N ALA A 287 11.39 11.06 4.83
CA ALA A 287 12.54 11.33 5.70
C ALA A 287 13.86 10.85 5.07
N TYR A 288 13.88 9.62 4.56
CA TYR A 288 15.05 9.06 3.89
C TYR A 288 15.39 9.82 2.60
N ARG A 289 14.39 10.06 1.73
CA ARG A 289 14.58 10.76 0.45
C ARG A 289 15.16 12.16 0.66
N TYR A 290 14.61 12.92 1.60
CA TYR A 290 15.02 14.30 1.86
C TYR A 290 16.41 14.36 2.51
N MET A 291 16.68 13.45 3.46
CA MET A 291 18.00 13.35 4.07
C MET A 291 19.07 12.91 3.07
N GLN A 292 18.74 11.99 2.17
CA GLN A 292 19.65 11.56 1.10
C GLN A 292 19.97 12.72 0.16
N CYS A 293 18.96 13.47 -0.31
CA CYS A 293 19.14 14.65 -1.15
C CYS A 293 20.07 15.67 -0.48
N ALA A 294 19.80 15.99 0.80
CA ALA A 294 20.61 16.93 1.55
C ALA A 294 22.05 16.46 1.73
N MET A 295 22.27 15.17 1.94
CA MET A 295 23.59 14.56 2.08
C MET A 295 24.41 14.58 0.79
N GLU A 296 23.77 14.21 -0.34
CA GLU A 296 24.38 14.22 -1.66
C GLU A 296 24.90 15.62 -2.02
N ASP A 297 24.03 16.63 -1.92
CA ASP A 297 24.36 17.99 -2.30
C ASP A 297 25.35 18.66 -1.33
N ALA A 298 25.26 18.40 -0.01
CA ALA A 298 26.26 18.88 0.94
C ALA A 298 27.64 18.28 0.70
N SER A 299 27.70 17.01 0.29
CA SER A 299 28.95 16.35 -0.10
C SER A 299 29.54 16.94 -1.37
N GLU A 300 28.70 17.20 -2.39
CA GLU A 300 29.13 17.85 -3.63
C GLU A 300 29.59 19.30 -3.43
N ALA A 301 28.95 20.01 -2.49
CA ALA A 301 29.28 21.38 -2.15
C ALA A 301 30.52 21.52 -1.25
N SER A 302 31.17 20.41 -0.84
CA SER A 302 32.29 20.38 0.09
C SER A 302 31.97 21.01 1.47
N GLU A 303 30.68 21.04 1.85
CA GLU A 303 30.18 21.65 3.11
C GLU A 303 30.48 20.74 4.31
N ARG A 304 31.70 20.87 4.87
CA ARG A 304 32.19 19.96 5.92
C ARG A 304 31.34 19.96 7.19
N VAL A 305 30.93 21.13 7.65
CA VAL A 305 30.10 21.27 8.86
C VAL A 305 28.76 20.57 8.66
N ARG A 306 28.11 20.77 7.52
CA ARG A 306 26.81 20.14 7.19
C ARG A 306 26.96 18.63 7.01
N SER A 307 28.03 18.18 6.37
CA SER A 307 28.31 16.74 6.24
C SER A 307 28.52 16.06 7.61
N ILE A 308 29.14 16.72 8.58
CA ILE A 308 29.30 16.19 9.95
C ILE A 308 27.94 16.09 10.65
N GLU A 309 27.10 17.12 10.57
CA GLU A 309 25.74 17.11 11.14
C GLU A 309 24.90 15.96 10.56
N MET A 310 24.94 15.77 9.24
CA MET A 310 24.17 14.72 8.57
C MET A 310 24.67 13.32 8.87
N ASN A 311 26.00 13.13 9.01
CA ASN A 311 26.60 11.84 9.37
C ASN A 311 26.13 11.30 10.73
N THR A 312 25.59 12.13 11.60
CA THR A 312 25.05 11.70 12.91
C THR A 312 23.62 11.19 12.80
N VAL A 313 22.82 11.73 11.88
CA VAL A 313 21.38 11.46 11.76
C VAL A 313 21.06 10.50 10.60
N PHE A 314 21.73 10.67 9.47
CA PHE A 314 21.48 9.88 8.26
C PHE A 314 21.51 8.36 8.49
N PRO A 315 22.50 7.76 9.21
CA PRO A 315 22.51 6.32 9.43
C PRO A 315 21.27 5.80 10.19
N VAL A 316 20.70 6.62 11.09
CA VAL A 316 19.50 6.25 11.86
C VAL A 316 18.28 6.20 10.95
N VAL A 317 18.10 7.21 10.10
CA VAL A 317 17.01 7.29 9.13
C VAL A 317 17.15 6.19 8.08
N GLU A 318 18.38 5.98 7.55
CA GLU A 318 18.69 4.92 6.59
C GLU A 318 18.37 3.53 7.15
N GLN A 319 18.79 3.23 8.37
CA GLN A 319 18.50 1.96 9.02
C GLN A 319 17.00 1.73 9.17
N ALA A 320 16.24 2.74 9.57
CA ALA A 320 14.78 2.66 9.67
C ALA A 320 14.14 2.40 8.31
N TYR A 321 14.61 3.09 7.27
CA TYR A 321 14.16 2.88 5.89
C TYR A 321 14.44 1.46 5.40
N LEU A 322 15.65 0.95 5.58
CA LEU A 322 16.02 -0.42 5.19
C LEU A 322 15.18 -1.46 5.93
N GLN A 323 14.92 -1.26 7.22
CA GLN A 323 14.01 -2.13 7.98
C GLN A 323 12.59 -2.11 7.42
N GLN A 324 12.09 -0.94 7.04
CA GLN A 324 10.76 -0.81 6.42
C GLN A 324 10.71 -1.52 5.06
N VAL A 325 11.74 -1.35 4.21
CA VAL A 325 11.85 -2.03 2.91
C VAL A 325 11.88 -3.55 3.10
N HIS A 326 12.73 -4.05 4.01
CA HIS A 326 12.77 -5.50 4.31
C HIS A 326 11.44 -6.03 4.83
N ARG A 327 10.74 -5.28 5.68
CA ARG A 327 9.40 -5.65 6.16
C ARG A 327 8.39 -5.71 5.01
N ARG A 328 8.40 -4.73 4.09
CA ARG A 328 7.53 -4.74 2.90
C ARG A 328 7.83 -5.96 2.01
N GLN A 329 9.10 -6.25 1.74
CA GLN A 329 9.53 -7.42 0.96
C GLN A 329 9.09 -8.73 1.61
N TYR A 330 9.23 -8.86 2.93
CA TYR A 330 8.78 -10.03 3.68
C TYR A 330 7.26 -10.23 3.56
N TRP A 331 6.48 -9.16 3.73
CA TRP A 331 5.02 -9.25 3.58
C TRP A 331 4.58 -9.56 2.15
N MET A 332 5.24 -9.01 1.14
CA MET A 332 4.99 -9.37 -0.26
C MET A 332 5.29 -10.84 -0.53
N LEU A 333 6.44 -11.34 -0.04
CA LEU A 333 6.83 -12.74 -0.21
C LEU A 333 5.85 -13.68 0.48
N THR A 334 5.44 -13.39 1.72
CA THR A 334 4.44 -14.17 2.45
C THR A 334 3.07 -14.14 1.76
N GLY A 335 2.68 -13.00 1.19
CA GLY A 335 1.47 -12.87 0.37
C GLY A 335 1.51 -13.76 -0.88
N ILE A 336 2.62 -13.78 -1.60
CA ILE A 336 2.81 -14.65 -2.78
C ILE A 336 2.74 -16.13 -2.38
N ILE A 337 3.45 -16.52 -1.32
CA ILE A 337 3.45 -17.91 -0.83
C ILE A 337 2.04 -18.34 -0.39
N SER A 338 1.33 -17.50 0.36
CA SER A 338 -0.04 -17.80 0.80
C SER A 338 -1.02 -17.92 -0.38
N SER A 339 -0.89 -17.07 -1.39
CA SER A 339 -1.67 -17.16 -2.63
C SER A 339 -1.41 -18.46 -3.38
N PHE A 340 -0.15 -18.90 -3.45
CA PHE A 340 0.24 -20.14 -4.09
C PHE A 340 -0.31 -21.36 -3.35
N ILE A 341 -0.26 -21.36 -2.00
CA ILE A 341 -0.88 -22.40 -1.18
C ILE A 341 -2.40 -22.46 -1.40
N LEU A 342 -3.08 -21.30 -1.43
CA LEU A 342 -4.51 -21.23 -1.70
C LEU A 342 -4.86 -21.83 -3.07
N LEU A 343 -4.06 -21.52 -4.10
CA LEU A 343 -4.23 -22.08 -5.43
C LEU A 343 -4.13 -23.61 -5.43
N ILE A 344 -3.14 -24.17 -4.74
CA ILE A 344 -2.98 -25.62 -4.60
C ILE A 344 -4.20 -26.23 -3.91
N VAL A 345 -4.69 -25.62 -2.82
CA VAL A 345 -5.89 -26.09 -2.12
C VAL A 345 -7.11 -26.06 -3.02
N LEU A 346 -7.28 -25.02 -3.83
CA LEU A 346 -8.37 -24.93 -4.80
C LEU A 346 -8.28 -26.01 -5.89
N ILE A 347 -7.08 -26.30 -6.39
CA ILE A 347 -6.87 -27.38 -7.36
C ILE A 347 -7.23 -28.74 -6.74
N ILE A 348 -6.76 -29.02 -5.52
CA ILE A 348 -7.09 -30.26 -4.81
C ILE A 348 -8.60 -30.37 -4.58
N PHE A 349 -9.23 -29.28 -4.14
CA PHE A 349 -10.68 -29.23 -3.95
C PHE A 349 -11.44 -29.47 -5.28
N PHE A 350 -11.00 -28.86 -6.36
CA PHE A 350 -11.59 -29.08 -7.70
C PHE A 350 -11.47 -30.53 -8.15
N LEU A 351 -10.29 -31.14 -7.98
CA LEU A 351 -10.08 -32.56 -8.27
C LEU A 351 -10.96 -33.48 -7.40
N TYR A 352 -11.09 -33.16 -6.12
CA TYR A 352 -11.98 -33.88 -5.20
C TYR A 352 -13.45 -33.79 -5.64
N VAL A 353 -13.94 -32.59 -5.98
CA VAL A 353 -15.33 -32.40 -6.42
C VAL A 353 -15.59 -33.13 -7.76
N THR A 354 -14.65 -33.09 -8.70
CA THR A 354 -14.81 -33.81 -9.98
C THR A 354 -14.81 -35.32 -9.79
N GLN A 355 -13.98 -35.83 -8.88
CA GLN A 355 -13.96 -37.27 -8.55
C GLN A 355 -15.28 -37.70 -7.87
N LYS A 356 -15.80 -36.91 -6.95
CA LYS A 356 -17.09 -37.16 -6.30
C LYS A 356 -18.25 -37.08 -7.28
N GLY A 357 -18.21 -36.13 -8.20
CA GLY A 357 -19.19 -36.02 -9.29
C GLY A 357 -19.25 -37.26 -10.16
N LYS A 358 -18.11 -37.81 -10.56
CA LYS A 358 -18.02 -39.07 -11.31
C LYS A 358 -18.57 -40.26 -10.51
N GLN A 359 -18.22 -40.37 -9.21
CA GLN A 359 -18.76 -41.44 -8.36
C GLN A 359 -20.27 -41.35 -8.23
N LEU A 360 -20.84 -40.16 -8.07
CA LEU A 360 -22.27 -39.93 -7.96
C LEU A 360 -22.98 -40.28 -9.27
N SER A 361 -22.42 -39.94 -10.44
CA SER A 361 -22.97 -40.31 -11.74
C SER A 361 -23.03 -41.81 -11.93
N ILE A 362 -21.97 -42.55 -11.60
CA ILE A 362 -21.92 -44.01 -11.68
C ILE A 362 -22.96 -44.63 -10.71
N LEU A 363 -23.11 -44.05 -9.51
CA LEU A 363 -24.07 -44.56 -8.53
C LEU A 363 -25.51 -44.30 -8.98
N ASN A 364 -25.80 -43.16 -9.58
CA ASN A 364 -27.12 -42.85 -10.14
C ASN A 364 -27.47 -43.81 -11.29
N GLU A 365 -26.54 -44.09 -12.21
CA GLU A 365 -26.73 -45.05 -13.27
C GLU A 365 -27.05 -46.47 -12.75
N ARG A 366 -26.31 -46.94 -11.75
CA ARG A 366 -26.62 -48.21 -11.09
C ARG A 366 -27.98 -48.23 -10.43
N LEU A 367 -28.35 -47.14 -9.79
CA LEU A 367 -29.64 -46.98 -9.13
C LEU A 367 -30.79 -46.99 -10.12
N GLU A 368 -30.63 -46.38 -11.30
CA GLU A 368 -31.58 -46.36 -12.38
C GLU A 368 -31.75 -47.77 -12.96
N ASN A 369 -30.66 -48.47 -13.26
CA ASN A 369 -30.67 -49.87 -13.76
C ASN A 369 -31.34 -50.79 -12.74
N ASN A 370 -31.01 -50.71 -11.44
CA ASN A 370 -31.67 -51.52 -10.42
C ASN A 370 -33.18 -51.24 -10.30
N ASN A 371 -33.60 -49.97 -10.48
CA ASN A 371 -34.99 -49.61 -10.49
C ASN A 371 -35.75 -50.18 -11.72
N GLU A 372 -35.11 -50.21 -12.87
CA GLU A 372 -35.68 -50.84 -14.07
C GLU A 372 -35.82 -52.37 -13.88
N GLU A 373 -34.78 -53.02 -13.38
CA GLU A 373 -34.86 -54.46 -13.02
C GLU A 373 -35.98 -54.77 -12.02
N LEU A 374 -36.10 -53.93 -11.00
CA LEU A 374 -37.16 -54.10 -9.99
C LEU A 374 -38.57 -53.90 -10.55
N ARG A 375 -38.73 -52.90 -11.47
CA ARG A 375 -39.98 -52.66 -12.16
C ARG A 375 -40.37 -53.81 -13.06
N GLU A 376 -39.40 -54.35 -13.79
CA GLU A 376 -39.65 -55.53 -14.69
C GLU A 376 -40.02 -56.76 -13.83
N SER A 377 -39.27 -57.02 -12.76
CA SER A 377 -39.61 -58.12 -11.84
C SER A 377 -41.01 -57.95 -11.23
N ASN A 378 -41.40 -56.73 -10.82
CA ASN A 378 -42.72 -56.46 -10.28
C ASN A 378 -43.81 -56.67 -11.38
N ARG A 379 -43.55 -56.21 -12.62
CA ARG A 379 -44.45 -56.39 -13.75
C ARG A 379 -44.73 -57.89 -14.03
N ILE A 380 -43.66 -58.70 -14.02
CA ILE A 380 -43.76 -60.17 -14.18
C ILE A 380 -44.61 -60.77 -13.05
N LYS A 381 -44.33 -60.35 -11.79
CA LYS A 381 -45.08 -60.81 -10.63
C LYS A 381 -46.57 -60.45 -10.71
N ASP A 382 -46.91 -59.22 -11.08
CA ASP A 382 -48.26 -58.75 -11.22
C ASP A 382 -48.99 -59.50 -12.32
N ALA A 383 -48.36 -59.73 -13.50
CA ALA A 383 -48.90 -60.54 -14.57
C ALA A 383 -49.17 -61.98 -14.10
N TYR A 384 -48.24 -62.57 -13.38
CA TYR A 384 -48.45 -63.94 -12.82
C TYR A 384 -49.63 -64.02 -11.85
N VAL A 385 -49.73 -63.05 -10.91
CA VAL A 385 -50.85 -63.00 -9.95
C VAL A 385 -52.16 -62.82 -10.68
N GLY A 386 -52.20 -61.94 -11.69
CA GLY A 386 -53.42 -61.68 -12.49
C GLY A 386 -53.89 -62.98 -13.19
N ARG A 387 -52.95 -63.68 -13.85
CA ARG A 387 -53.26 -64.92 -14.59
C ARG A 387 -53.70 -66.07 -13.64
N TYR A 388 -53.06 -66.16 -12.47
CA TYR A 388 -53.45 -67.13 -11.44
C TYR A 388 -54.85 -66.88 -10.93
N MET A 389 -55.24 -65.64 -10.70
CA MET A 389 -56.59 -65.26 -10.33
C MET A 389 -57.66 -65.58 -11.39
N GLU A 390 -57.34 -65.32 -12.68
CA GLU A 390 -58.19 -65.65 -13.79
C GLU A 390 -58.46 -67.18 -13.88
N THR A 391 -57.34 -67.95 -13.85
CA THR A 391 -57.45 -69.42 -13.87
C THR A 391 -58.24 -69.97 -12.70
N THR A 392 -58.05 -69.43 -11.51
CA THR A 392 -58.77 -69.86 -10.30
C THR A 392 -60.26 -69.50 -10.44
N SER A 393 -60.60 -68.32 -10.96
CA SER A 393 -61.99 -67.91 -11.21
C SER A 393 -62.69 -68.83 -12.18
N LEU A 394 -62.06 -69.21 -13.31
CA LEU A 394 -62.58 -70.15 -14.28
C LEU A 394 -62.81 -71.53 -13.70
N LEU A 395 -61.92 -71.99 -12.85
CA LEU A 395 -62.11 -73.25 -12.10
C LEU A 395 -63.35 -73.22 -11.19
N ILE A 396 -63.52 -72.16 -10.43
CA ILE A 396 -64.69 -71.98 -9.57
C ILE A 396 -65.99 -72.02 -10.39
N ASP A 397 -66.06 -71.32 -11.51
CA ASP A 397 -67.20 -71.33 -12.40
C ASP A 397 -67.51 -72.71 -12.99
N ARG A 398 -66.48 -73.45 -13.37
CA ARG A 398 -66.60 -74.85 -13.87
C ARG A 398 -67.13 -75.77 -12.78
N PHE A 399 -66.67 -75.63 -11.52
CA PHE A 399 -67.18 -76.39 -10.38
C PHE A 399 -68.67 -76.03 -10.07
N ASP A 400 -69.00 -74.77 -10.12
CA ASP A 400 -70.41 -74.35 -9.89
C ASP A 400 -71.33 -74.88 -10.99
N ASN A 401 -70.90 -74.85 -12.23
CA ASN A 401 -71.68 -75.45 -13.33
C ASN A 401 -71.80 -76.99 -13.15
N TYR A 402 -70.76 -77.69 -12.80
CA TYR A 402 -70.87 -79.17 -12.46
C TYR A 402 -71.81 -79.38 -11.33
N ARG A 403 -71.77 -78.64 -10.23
CA ARG A 403 -72.70 -78.72 -9.10
C ARG A 403 -74.14 -78.49 -9.53
N LYS A 404 -74.42 -77.51 -10.40
CA LYS A 404 -75.73 -77.22 -10.98
C LYS A 404 -76.28 -78.37 -11.83
N GLN A 405 -75.37 -78.98 -12.63
CA GLN A 405 -75.67 -80.17 -13.40
C GLN A 405 -76.09 -81.40 -12.55
N LEU A 406 -75.28 -81.72 -11.51
CA LEU A 406 -75.62 -82.77 -10.58
C LEU A 406 -76.91 -82.49 -9.88
N LYS A 407 -77.17 -81.24 -9.41
CA LYS A 407 -78.40 -80.85 -8.76
C LYS A 407 -79.60 -80.95 -9.70
N SER A 408 -79.48 -80.64 -10.94
CA SER A 408 -80.56 -80.78 -11.93
C SER A 408 -80.87 -82.25 -12.18
N LEU A 409 -79.91 -83.14 -12.31
CA LEU A 409 -80.14 -84.56 -12.45
C LEU A 409 -80.78 -85.21 -11.19
N ALA A 410 -80.38 -84.79 -9.98
CA ALA A 410 -80.94 -85.16 -8.74
C ALA A 410 -82.49 -84.77 -8.65
N HIS A 411 -82.83 -83.54 -9.02
CA HIS A 411 -84.18 -83.04 -9.07
C HIS A 411 -85.03 -83.77 -10.10
N LYS A 412 -84.50 -84.20 -11.24
CA LYS A 412 -85.23 -84.95 -12.30
C LYS A 412 -85.28 -86.47 -11.94
N GLN A 413 -84.85 -86.91 -10.76
CA GLN A 413 -84.83 -88.31 -10.33
C GLN A 413 -84.07 -89.27 -11.29
N GLN A 414 -83.18 -88.78 -12.03
CA GLN A 414 -82.28 -89.54 -12.98
C GLN A 414 -81.11 -90.10 -12.24
N PHE A 415 -81.31 -90.96 -11.21
CA PHE A 415 -80.26 -91.44 -10.34
C PHE A 415 -79.18 -92.29 -11.06
N LYS A 416 -79.53 -93.05 -12.09
CA LYS A 416 -78.56 -93.80 -12.89
C LYS A 416 -77.60 -92.93 -13.60
N GLN A 417 -78.07 -91.90 -14.21
CA GLN A 417 -77.17 -90.89 -14.93
C GLN A 417 -76.36 -90.08 -13.91
N LEU A 418 -76.97 -89.79 -12.73
CA LEU A 418 -76.24 -89.09 -11.67
C LEU A 418 -75.09 -89.92 -11.16
N THR A 419 -75.31 -91.22 -10.94
CA THR A 419 -74.28 -92.14 -10.48
C THR A 419 -73.18 -92.32 -11.55
N ASP A 420 -73.57 -92.48 -12.80
CA ASP A 420 -72.59 -92.63 -13.93
C ASP A 420 -71.73 -91.39 -14.09
N ILE A 421 -72.24 -90.17 -13.84
CA ILE A 421 -71.45 -88.91 -13.94
C ILE A 421 -70.56 -88.76 -12.70
N VAL A 422 -70.99 -89.10 -11.51
CA VAL A 422 -70.22 -89.02 -10.26
C VAL A 422 -69.07 -90.04 -10.25
N ASP A 423 -69.37 -91.26 -10.68
CA ASP A 423 -68.41 -92.38 -10.72
C ASP A 423 -67.42 -92.26 -11.88
N SER A 424 -67.78 -91.50 -12.88
CA SER A 424 -66.84 -91.21 -13.99
C SER A 424 -65.74 -90.21 -13.53
N GLN A 425 -64.47 -90.55 -13.70
CA GLN A 425 -63.37 -89.63 -13.49
C GLN A 425 -63.21 -88.53 -14.62
N ARG A 426 -64.20 -88.55 -15.50
CA ARG A 426 -64.15 -87.71 -16.71
C ARG A 426 -64.06 -86.20 -16.42
N PHE A 427 -64.84 -85.75 -15.47
CA PHE A 427 -64.81 -84.32 -15.07
C PHE A 427 -63.45 -83.95 -14.45
N THR A 428 -62.94 -84.76 -13.54
CA THR A 428 -61.60 -84.52 -12.89
C THR A 428 -60.49 -84.56 -13.94
N GLN A 429 -60.54 -85.49 -14.89
CA GLN A 429 -59.56 -85.61 -15.95
C GLN A 429 -59.64 -84.43 -16.94
N GLU A 430 -60.85 -84.03 -17.33
CA GLU A 430 -61.04 -82.86 -18.20
C GLU A 430 -60.57 -81.59 -17.52
N GLN A 431 -60.84 -81.39 -16.24
CA GLN A 431 -60.38 -80.22 -15.50
C GLN A 431 -58.85 -80.24 -15.32
N LEU A 432 -58.23 -81.39 -15.04
CA LEU A 432 -56.80 -81.51 -14.92
C LEU A 432 -56.08 -81.23 -16.22
N ASN A 433 -56.62 -81.76 -17.35
CA ASN A 433 -56.05 -81.50 -18.67
C ASN A 433 -56.19 -80.01 -19.07
N ALA A 434 -57.32 -79.36 -18.75
CA ALA A 434 -57.52 -77.97 -18.99
C ALA A 434 -56.60 -77.11 -18.15
N PHE A 435 -56.38 -77.50 -16.88
CA PHE A 435 -55.44 -76.79 -15.97
C PHE A 435 -54.01 -76.84 -16.52
N TYR A 436 -53.56 -78.01 -16.94
CA TYR A 436 -52.20 -78.12 -17.52
C TYR A 436 -52.05 -77.32 -18.81
N ALA A 437 -53.06 -77.34 -19.69
CA ALA A 437 -53.05 -76.55 -20.90
C ALA A 437 -52.99 -75.05 -20.64
N ASP A 438 -53.83 -74.58 -19.70
CA ASP A 438 -53.87 -73.17 -19.32
C ASP A 438 -52.60 -72.78 -18.58
N PHE A 439 -51.99 -73.70 -17.82
CA PHE A 439 -50.70 -73.48 -17.13
C PHE A 439 -49.52 -73.38 -18.14
N ASP A 440 -49.47 -74.35 -19.07
CA ASP A 440 -48.39 -74.35 -20.06
C ASP A 440 -48.41 -73.09 -20.96
N GLU A 441 -49.65 -72.68 -21.39
CA GLU A 441 -49.84 -71.45 -22.15
C GLU A 441 -49.37 -70.23 -21.37
N ALA A 442 -49.82 -70.12 -20.14
CA ALA A 442 -49.46 -68.99 -19.27
C ALA A 442 -47.98 -68.93 -18.95
N PHE A 443 -47.34 -70.12 -18.73
CA PHE A 443 -45.93 -70.21 -18.43
C PHE A 443 -45.05 -69.82 -19.63
N LEU A 444 -45.40 -70.33 -20.80
CA LEU A 444 -44.65 -70.00 -22.04
C LEU A 444 -44.89 -68.56 -22.49
N GLU A 445 -46.01 -67.93 -22.18
CA GLU A 445 -46.27 -66.53 -22.43
C GLU A 445 -45.42 -65.62 -21.49
N LEU A 446 -45.27 -66.05 -20.23
CA LEU A 446 -44.41 -65.35 -19.26
C LEU A 446 -42.92 -65.59 -19.49
N PHE A 447 -42.53 -66.78 -19.97
CA PHE A 447 -41.18 -67.17 -20.22
C PHE A 447 -40.99 -67.64 -21.67
N PRO A 448 -41.06 -66.75 -22.65
CA PRO A 448 -41.03 -67.13 -24.09
C PRO A 448 -39.78 -67.91 -24.48
N ASN A 449 -38.67 -67.60 -23.84
CA ASN A 449 -37.39 -68.23 -24.14
C ASN A 449 -37.08 -69.49 -23.29
N PHE A 450 -37.93 -69.84 -22.34
CA PHE A 450 -37.70 -70.95 -21.43
C PHE A 450 -37.26 -72.25 -22.08
N VAL A 451 -37.98 -72.66 -23.16
CA VAL A 451 -37.66 -73.87 -23.94
C VAL A 451 -36.25 -73.78 -24.56
N ASN A 452 -35.90 -72.61 -25.06
CA ASN A 452 -34.56 -72.37 -25.66
C ASN A 452 -33.48 -72.33 -24.58
N ASP A 453 -33.77 -71.69 -23.42
CA ASP A 453 -32.83 -71.57 -22.30
C ASP A 453 -32.58 -72.99 -21.70
N VAL A 454 -33.60 -73.79 -21.51
CA VAL A 454 -33.45 -75.18 -21.05
C VAL A 454 -32.70 -76.03 -22.08
N LYS A 455 -33.01 -75.89 -23.38
CA LYS A 455 -32.26 -76.59 -24.45
C LYS A 455 -30.76 -76.19 -24.43
N SER A 456 -30.45 -74.94 -24.12
CA SER A 456 -29.07 -74.48 -24.05
C SER A 456 -28.29 -75.05 -22.88
N LEU A 457 -28.97 -75.43 -21.80
CA LEU A 457 -28.40 -76.05 -20.60
C LEU A 457 -28.27 -77.60 -20.69
N LEU A 458 -28.96 -78.24 -21.64
CA LEU A 458 -28.88 -79.67 -21.87
C LEU A 458 -27.63 -80.05 -22.70
N VAL A 459 -26.94 -81.08 -22.27
CA VAL A 459 -25.74 -81.59 -22.93
C VAL A 459 -26.14 -82.12 -24.33
N PRO A 460 -25.30 -81.97 -25.40
CA PRO A 460 -25.65 -82.28 -26.77
C PRO A 460 -26.09 -83.73 -27.12
N GLU A 461 -25.98 -84.63 -26.15
CA GLU A 461 -26.39 -86.05 -26.36
C GLU A 461 -27.80 -86.43 -25.90
N ALA A 462 -28.53 -85.49 -25.32
CA ALA A 462 -29.94 -85.70 -24.94
C ALA A 462 -30.85 -85.17 -26.05
N ASP A 463 -31.13 -85.97 -27.03
CA ASP A 463 -32.09 -85.64 -28.10
C ASP A 463 -33.51 -85.73 -27.58
N ILE A 464 -33.96 -84.69 -26.85
CA ILE A 464 -35.34 -84.60 -26.43
C ILE A 464 -36.14 -84.01 -27.58
N HIS A 465 -36.74 -84.88 -28.36
CA HIS A 465 -37.77 -84.51 -29.38
C HIS A 465 -38.99 -83.97 -28.64
N ILE A 466 -39.07 -82.66 -28.41
CA ILE A 466 -40.32 -81.97 -28.11
C ILE A 466 -41.09 -81.85 -29.44
N LYS A 467 -42.03 -82.74 -29.63
CA LYS A 467 -42.94 -82.62 -30.80
C LYS A 467 -43.86 -81.38 -30.52
N GLU A 468 -43.71 -80.37 -31.35
CA GLU A 468 -44.68 -79.31 -31.54
C GLU A 468 -45.99 -79.98 -32.06
N GLY A 469 -46.98 -80.11 -31.18
CA GLY A 469 -48.31 -80.49 -31.56
C GLY A 469 -49.04 -81.59 -30.75
N GLU A 470 -48.39 -82.31 -29.81
CA GLU A 470 -49.14 -83.17 -28.89
C GLU A 470 -49.35 -82.59 -27.49
N ARG A 471 -50.45 -81.85 -27.36
CA ARG A 471 -51.04 -81.45 -26.06
C ARG A 471 -51.61 -82.68 -25.35
N GLN A 472 -50.79 -83.53 -24.82
CA GLN A 472 -51.25 -84.57 -23.89
C GLN A 472 -50.34 -84.55 -22.68
N GLY A 473 -50.97 -84.21 -21.57
CA GLY A 473 -50.32 -84.18 -20.29
C GLY A 473 -49.56 -85.45 -19.94
N ARG A 474 -48.20 -85.36 -19.97
CA ARG A 474 -47.33 -86.20 -19.26
C ARG A 474 -46.32 -85.36 -18.54
N SER A 475 -46.36 -85.42 -17.22
CA SER A 475 -45.36 -84.83 -16.33
C SER A 475 -43.98 -85.27 -16.81
N ILE A 476 -43.10 -84.32 -16.96
CA ILE A 476 -41.63 -84.52 -17.11
C ILE A 476 -41.17 -84.98 -15.70
N GLU A 477 -40.81 -86.25 -15.53
CA GLU A 477 -39.93 -86.69 -14.47
C GLU A 477 -38.52 -86.22 -14.70
#